data_17392f945762177be2844051352a65b7
#
_entry.id   17392f945762177be2844051352a65b7
#
_cell.length_a   1.000
_cell.length_b   1.000
_cell.length_c   1.000
_cell.angle_alpha   90.00
_cell.angle_beta   90.00
_cell.angle_gamma   90.00
#
_symmetry.space_group_name_H-M   'P 1'
#
loop_
_entity.id
_entity.type
_entity.pdbx_description
1 polymer ?
#
loop_
_entity_poly.entity_id
_entity_poly.type
_entity_poly.pdbx_seq_one_letter_code
_entity_poly.pdbx_strand_id
1 'polypeptide(L)'
;MEKMQAVLYSKKSPGKLSLAEIDKPVPKDNEVLIRVHAVSLNAADYRSMKMGIIPKRKIFGADIAGTIESAGAQTSIFKPGDEVLADLASYGFGGLAGYVAAPESALALKPAQVTFEEAATIPLAGITALQALRDKGNIQKGQKVLVVGSAGSVGPLAVQLAKYFGAEVTGVCSPQNAEQTLSIGADHVIDYTKEDFLDTSEGYHLVLGINGNYPLVSYRRSLAPGGTYVMVGGGLSQIFKSLVFGRVLSLGSKKMKTLAAKPNRKDLEFLGSLLERGILKPVIDRRYTLAAAAEALGYLGKGHATGKVIIQVHSA
;
A
#
# COMPACT_ATOMS: atom_id res chain seq x y z
N MET A 1 0.69 5.29 34.83
CA MET A 1 1.18 5.14 33.44
C MET A 1 0.60 6.28 32.61
N GLU A 2 1.38 6.82 31.70
CA GLU A 2 0.86 7.83 30.76
C GLU A 2 -0.23 7.24 29.89
N LYS A 3 -1.22 8.05 29.56
CA LYS A 3 -2.35 7.65 28.70
C LYS A 3 -2.17 8.18 27.29
N MET A 4 -2.81 7.49 26.33
CA MET A 4 -2.89 7.90 24.93
C MET A 4 -4.26 7.61 24.35
N GLN A 5 -4.63 8.35 23.31
CA GLN A 5 -5.81 8.05 22.51
C GLN A 5 -5.52 6.91 21.53
N ALA A 6 -6.47 6.02 21.36
CA ALA A 6 -6.41 4.94 20.36
C ALA A 6 -7.80 4.57 19.85
N VAL A 7 -7.87 4.08 18.62
CA VAL A 7 -9.11 3.56 18.03
C VAL A 7 -9.15 2.05 18.18
N LEU A 8 -10.00 1.59 19.09
CA LEU A 8 -10.12 0.18 19.47
C LEU A 8 -11.20 -0.54 18.65
N TYR A 9 -10.87 -1.75 18.22
CA TYR A 9 -11.84 -2.67 17.63
C TYR A 9 -12.59 -3.45 18.70
N SER A 10 -13.91 -3.46 18.62
CA SER A 10 -14.76 -4.20 19.57
C SER A 10 -15.19 -5.55 18.99
N LYS A 11 -14.85 -6.66 19.69
CA LYS A 11 -15.36 -8.00 19.38
C LYS A 11 -16.86 -8.14 19.61
N LYS A 12 -17.41 -7.41 20.61
CA LYS A 12 -18.83 -7.48 20.97
C LYS A 12 -19.73 -6.85 19.93
N SER A 13 -19.18 -6.01 19.06
CA SER A 13 -19.86 -5.37 17.96
C SER A 13 -18.95 -5.42 16.72
N PRO A 14 -18.93 -6.53 15.98
CA PRO A 14 -18.03 -6.70 14.82
C PRO A 14 -18.14 -5.51 13.86
N GLY A 15 -16.99 -4.97 13.46
CA GLY A 15 -16.89 -3.79 12.62
C GLY A 15 -17.03 -2.45 13.35
N LYS A 16 -17.28 -2.43 14.66
CA LYS A 16 -17.36 -1.19 15.45
C LYS A 16 -15.99 -0.79 15.97
N LEU A 17 -15.58 0.40 15.59
CA LEU A 17 -14.39 1.09 16.06
C LEU A 17 -14.82 2.20 17.03
N SER A 18 -14.08 2.39 18.10
CA SER A 18 -14.34 3.45 19.07
C SER A 18 -13.04 4.09 19.53
N LEU A 19 -13.04 5.42 19.62
CA LEU A 19 -11.94 6.16 20.25
C LEU A 19 -11.99 5.89 21.76
N ALA A 20 -10.84 5.59 22.33
CA ALA A 20 -10.68 5.33 23.76
C ALA A 20 -9.33 5.85 24.27
N GLU A 21 -9.26 6.11 25.55
CA GLU A 21 -8.02 6.37 26.25
C GLU A 21 -7.48 5.07 26.85
N ILE A 22 -6.24 4.75 26.55
CA ILE A 22 -5.55 3.53 26.99
C ILE A 22 -4.15 3.86 27.52
N ASP A 23 -3.52 2.90 28.16
CA ASP A 23 -2.14 3.05 28.60
C ASP A 23 -1.20 3.14 27.39
N LYS A 24 -0.26 4.08 27.44
CA LYS A 24 0.84 4.22 26.48
C LYS A 24 1.71 2.97 26.54
N PRO A 25 2.06 2.36 25.40
CA PRO A 25 2.86 1.13 25.41
C PRO A 25 4.30 1.41 25.84
N VAL A 26 4.90 0.44 26.53
CA VAL A 26 6.33 0.43 26.83
C VAL A 26 7.02 -0.44 25.77
N PRO A 27 8.04 0.05 25.07
CA PRO A 27 8.77 -0.74 24.10
C PRO A 27 9.57 -1.85 24.80
N LYS A 28 9.68 -3.01 24.16
CA LYS A 28 10.60 -4.07 24.59
C LYS A 28 12.04 -3.68 24.24
N ASP A 29 13.00 -4.49 24.71
CA ASP A 29 14.42 -4.24 24.49
C ASP A 29 14.79 -4.05 23.00
N ASN A 30 14.13 -4.75 22.09
CA ASN A 30 14.35 -4.70 20.64
C ASN A 30 13.32 -3.86 19.87
N GLU A 31 12.51 -3.07 20.59
CA GLU A 31 11.49 -2.19 20.00
C GLU A 31 11.81 -0.72 20.28
N VAL A 32 11.31 0.14 19.45
CA VAL A 32 11.26 1.58 19.69
C VAL A 32 9.83 2.02 19.91
N LEU A 33 9.62 3.04 20.72
CA LEU A 33 8.34 3.70 20.89
C LEU A 33 8.24 4.86 19.92
N ILE A 34 7.20 4.86 19.10
CA ILE A 34 6.98 5.87 18.07
C ILE A 34 5.77 6.70 18.45
N ARG A 35 5.93 8.01 18.52
CA ARG A 35 4.84 8.99 18.51
C ARG A 35 4.32 9.08 17.09
N VAL A 36 3.09 8.64 16.85
CA VAL A 36 2.49 8.57 15.52
C VAL A 36 1.96 9.93 15.12
N HIS A 37 2.41 10.46 13.98
CA HIS A 37 1.89 11.70 13.40
C HIS A 37 0.84 11.43 12.34
N ALA A 38 1.08 10.49 11.46
CA ALA A 38 0.17 10.12 10.38
C ALA A 38 0.07 8.62 10.20
N VAL A 39 -1.13 8.15 9.85
CA VAL A 39 -1.43 6.78 9.46
C VAL A 39 -2.05 6.78 8.07
N SER A 40 -1.64 5.90 7.20
CA SER A 40 -2.30 5.71 5.93
C SER A 40 -3.08 4.40 5.91
N LEU A 41 -4.37 4.49 5.62
CA LEU A 41 -5.24 3.32 5.58
C LEU A 41 -5.07 2.52 4.29
N ASN A 42 -5.19 1.21 4.43
CA ASN A 42 -5.06 0.25 3.33
C ASN A 42 -6.27 -0.68 3.24
N ALA A 43 -6.48 -1.26 2.07
CA ALA A 43 -7.49 -2.31 1.90
C ALA A 43 -7.26 -3.51 2.85
N ALA A 44 -6.02 -3.73 3.29
CA ALA A 44 -5.67 -4.73 4.28
C ALA A 44 -6.31 -4.44 5.65
N ASP A 45 -6.28 -3.19 6.12
CA ASP A 45 -6.93 -2.77 7.38
C ASP A 45 -8.44 -3.06 7.33
N TYR A 46 -9.10 -2.57 6.27
CA TYR A 46 -10.54 -2.75 6.08
C TYR A 46 -10.94 -4.23 5.95
N ARG A 47 -10.21 -5.00 5.14
CA ARG A 47 -10.51 -6.43 4.94
C ARG A 47 -10.29 -7.24 6.21
N SER A 48 -9.20 -7.01 6.92
CA SER A 48 -8.93 -7.68 8.20
C SER A 48 -10.03 -7.39 9.20
N MET A 49 -10.46 -6.13 9.32
CA MET A 49 -11.57 -5.72 10.17
C MET A 49 -12.87 -6.44 9.77
N LYS A 50 -13.21 -6.45 8.48
CA LYS A 50 -14.44 -7.09 7.98
C LYS A 50 -14.45 -8.61 8.15
N MET A 51 -13.29 -9.27 8.04
CA MET A 51 -13.14 -10.71 8.28
C MET A 51 -13.06 -11.08 9.76
N GLY A 52 -13.10 -10.10 10.68
CA GLY A 52 -12.96 -10.34 12.11
C GLY A 52 -11.54 -10.76 12.51
N ILE A 53 -10.54 -10.54 11.66
CA ILE A 53 -9.12 -10.72 12.00
C ILE A 53 -8.71 -9.55 12.90
N ILE A 54 -8.50 -9.85 14.16
CA ILE A 54 -8.27 -8.82 15.18
C ILE A 54 -6.78 -8.68 15.39
N PRO A 55 -6.22 -7.46 15.24
CA PRO A 55 -4.85 -7.19 15.61
C PRO A 55 -4.59 -7.54 17.06
N LYS A 56 -3.36 -7.98 17.37
CA LYS A 56 -2.98 -8.38 18.75
C LYS A 56 -3.31 -7.29 19.78
N ARG A 57 -3.16 -6.03 19.40
CA ARG A 57 -3.46 -4.85 20.24
C ARG A 57 -4.90 -4.34 20.11
N LYS A 58 -5.74 -4.97 19.29
CA LYS A 58 -7.09 -4.51 18.90
C LYS A 58 -7.11 -3.15 18.20
N ILE A 59 -6.00 -2.69 17.69
CA ILE A 59 -5.81 -1.41 17.00
C ILE A 59 -5.32 -1.71 15.59
N PHE A 60 -6.02 -1.20 14.57
CA PHE A 60 -5.63 -1.27 13.16
C PHE A 60 -4.61 -0.17 12.82
N GLY A 61 -4.33 0.01 11.54
CA GLY A 61 -3.36 0.95 11.01
C GLY A 61 -2.01 0.28 10.78
N ALA A 62 -1.74 -0.07 9.53
CA ALA A 62 -0.49 -0.71 9.12
C ALA A 62 0.59 0.31 8.83
N ASP A 63 0.29 1.28 7.96
CA ASP A 63 1.25 2.29 7.51
C ASP A 63 1.27 3.49 8.44
N ILE A 64 2.43 3.80 8.98
CA ILE A 64 2.63 4.94 9.87
C ILE A 64 3.81 5.80 9.44
N ALA A 65 3.78 7.06 9.86
CA ALA A 65 4.95 7.92 9.98
C ALA A 65 4.89 8.66 11.32
N GLY A 66 6.04 8.81 11.97
CA GLY A 66 6.12 9.39 13.30
C GLY A 66 7.54 9.64 13.76
N THR A 67 7.69 10.09 15.01
CA THR A 67 8.97 10.39 15.64
C THR A 67 9.25 9.37 16.75
N ILE A 68 10.46 8.86 16.83
CA ILE A 68 10.88 7.98 17.91
C ILE A 68 10.96 8.77 19.20
N GLU A 69 10.22 8.33 20.21
CA GLU A 69 10.22 8.92 21.54
C GLU A 69 11.24 8.26 22.47
N SER A 70 11.30 6.94 22.42
CA SER A 70 12.26 6.16 23.22
C SER A 70 12.65 4.87 22.51
N ALA A 71 13.77 4.29 22.92
CA ALA A 71 14.38 3.12 22.32
C ALA A 71 14.68 2.08 23.41
N GLY A 72 14.42 0.81 23.12
CA GLY A 72 14.74 -0.31 24.02
C GLY A 72 16.25 -0.56 24.09
N ALA A 73 16.68 -1.26 25.12
CA ALA A 73 18.12 -1.44 25.44
C ALA A 73 18.94 -2.18 24.36
N GLN A 74 18.28 -2.95 23.49
CA GLN A 74 18.93 -3.72 22.41
C GLN A 74 18.75 -3.06 21.03
N THR A 75 18.15 -1.86 20.96
CA THR A 75 18.05 -1.11 19.72
C THR A 75 19.38 -0.40 19.43
N SER A 76 19.79 -0.35 18.16
CA SER A 76 21.08 0.18 17.75
C SER A 76 21.04 1.06 16.51
N ILE A 77 19.92 1.08 15.82
CA ILE A 77 19.78 1.68 14.49
C ILE A 77 19.15 3.07 14.58
N PHE A 78 18.17 3.21 15.47
CA PHE A 78 17.40 4.44 15.64
C PHE A 78 17.52 4.98 17.06
N LYS A 79 17.38 6.28 17.19
CA LYS A 79 17.46 7.02 18.47
C LYS A 79 16.23 7.92 18.66
N PRO A 80 15.96 8.35 19.89
CA PRO A 80 14.94 9.37 20.14
C PRO A 80 15.17 10.62 19.29
N GLY A 81 14.07 11.14 18.72
CA GLY A 81 14.06 12.26 17.79
C GLY A 81 14.15 11.87 16.31
N ASP A 82 14.53 10.65 15.96
CA ASP A 82 14.52 10.21 14.56
C ASP A 82 13.11 10.14 14.02
N GLU A 83 12.88 10.68 12.83
CA GLU A 83 11.62 10.59 12.10
C GLU A 83 11.62 9.35 11.22
N VAL A 84 10.56 8.55 11.32
CA VAL A 84 10.49 7.22 10.70
C VAL A 84 9.17 6.98 9.98
N LEU A 85 9.20 6.00 9.05
CA LEU A 85 8.03 5.41 8.41
C LEU A 85 8.09 3.88 8.54
N ALA A 86 6.93 3.21 8.56
CA ALA A 86 6.85 1.78 8.76
C ALA A 86 5.60 1.14 8.16
N ASP A 87 5.71 -0.14 7.75
CA ASP A 87 4.60 -1.07 7.54
C ASP A 87 4.51 -2.03 8.73
N LEU A 88 3.47 -1.87 9.55
CA LEU A 88 3.23 -2.67 10.74
C LEU A 88 2.28 -3.86 10.52
N ALA A 89 1.84 -4.14 9.29
CA ALA A 89 0.88 -5.21 8.99
C ALA A 89 1.36 -6.57 9.53
N SER A 90 2.65 -6.90 9.32
CA SER A 90 3.26 -8.13 9.80
C SER A 90 3.64 -8.11 11.30
N TYR A 91 3.55 -6.95 11.95
CA TYR A 91 3.92 -6.74 13.35
C TYR A 91 2.72 -6.51 14.28
N GLY A 92 1.51 -6.79 13.75
CA GLY A 92 0.27 -6.75 14.52
C GLY A 92 -0.45 -5.42 14.51
N PHE A 93 -0.19 -4.56 13.53
CA PHE A 93 -0.78 -3.23 13.35
C PHE A 93 -0.50 -2.30 14.55
N GLY A 94 -1.38 -1.35 14.80
CA GLY A 94 -1.30 -0.48 15.99
C GLY A 94 -1.19 1.00 15.69
N GLY A 95 -1.18 1.39 14.40
CA GLY A 95 -0.99 2.78 13.97
C GLY A 95 -2.12 3.73 14.34
N LEU A 96 -3.39 3.25 14.43
CA LEU A 96 -4.53 4.10 14.81
C LEU A 96 -4.51 4.41 16.32
N ALA A 97 -3.39 4.94 16.80
CA ALA A 97 -3.15 5.34 18.18
C ALA A 97 -2.09 6.43 18.26
N GLY A 98 -2.06 7.17 19.38
CA GLY A 98 -1.07 8.20 19.63
C GLY A 98 0.36 7.70 19.62
N TYR A 99 0.56 6.45 20.08
CA TYR A 99 1.88 5.80 20.12
C TYR A 99 1.79 4.34 19.74
N VAL A 100 2.88 3.82 19.18
CA VAL A 100 3.04 2.41 18.88
C VAL A 100 4.47 1.96 19.16
N ALA A 101 4.64 0.78 19.78
CA ALA A 101 5.94 0.15 19.89
C ALA A 101 6.15 -0.82 18.72
N ALA A 102 7.30 -0.75 18.05
CA ALA A 102 7.62 -1.57 16.89
C ALA A 102 9.11 -1.96 16.87
N PRO A 103 9.47 -3.13 16.30
CA PRO A 103 10.86 -3.50 16.15
C PRO A 103 11.57 -2.63 15.11
N GLU A 104 12.85 -2.34 15.31
CA GLU A 104 13.68 -1.55 14.39
C GLU A 104 13.65 -2.08 12.94
N SER A 105 13.50 -3.39 12.77
CA SER A 105 13.46 -4.03 11.44
C SER A 105 12.25 -3.64 10.60
N ALA A 106 11.20 -3.09 11.22
CA ALA A 106 9.99 -2.63 10.53
C ALA A 106 10.11 -1.21 9.95
N LEU A 107 11.18 -0.48 10.32
CA LEU A 107 11.29 0.97 10.15
C LEU A 107 12.31 1.35 9.09
N ALA A 108 12.10 2.52 8.50
CA ALA A 108 13.12 3.28 7.77
C ALA A 108 13.06 4.76 8.18
N LEU A 109 14.14 5.49 8.00
CA LEU A 109 14.16 6.94 8.22
C LEU A 109 13.21 7.63 7.23
N LYS A 110 12.43 8.57 7.73
CA LYS A 110 11.66 9.49 6.91
C LYS A 110 12.61 10.54 6.33
N PRO A 111 12.60 10.79 5.01
CA PRO A 111 13.38 11.89 4.46
C PRO A 111 12.95 13.24 5.06
N ALA A 112 13.92 14.10 5.38
CA ALA A 112 13.68 15.33 6.13
C ALA A 112 12.70 16.30 5.46
N GLN A 113 12.70 16.37 4.12
CA GLN A 113 11.86 17.30 3.34
C GLN A 113 10.45 16.77 3.09
N VAL A 114 10.16 15.52 3.46
CA VAL A 114 8.89 14.85 3.24
C VAL A 114 8.02 15.01 4.48
N THR A 115 6.75 15.36 4.29
CA THR A 115 5.78 15.42 5.39
C THR A 115 5.48 14.03 5.96
N PHE A 116 5.03 13.94 7.21
CA PHE A 116 4.61 12.66 7.79
C PHE A 116 3.45 12.02 7.02
N GLU A 117 2.54 12.82 6.48
CA GLU A 117 1.42 12.32 5.68
C GLU A 117 1.92 11.65 4.39
N GLU A 118 2.81 12.32 3.66
CA GLU A 118 3.42 11.76 2.44
C GLU A 118 4.21 10.49 2.76
N ALA A 119 5.02 10.52 3.82
CA ALA A 119 5.79 9.36 4.26
C ALA A 119 4.90 8.16 4.60
N ALA A 120 3.77 8.38 5.29
CA ALA A 120 2.84 7.31 5.65
C ALA A 120 2.15 6.68 4.42
N THR A 121 2.13 7.34 3.25
CA THR A 121 1.51 6.75 2.04
C THR A 121 2.31 5.62 1.43
N ILE A 122 3.61 5.56 1.71
CA ILE A 122 4.59 4.74 0.97
C ILE A 122 4.65 3.28 1.43
N PRO A 123 4.63 2.92 2.74
CA PRO A 123 5.12 1.62 3.18
C PRO A 123 4.44 0.45 2.47
N LEU A 124 3.21 0.10 2.78
CA LEU A 124 2.55 -1.08 2.20
C LEU A 124 2.33 -0.93 0.69
N ALA A 125 1.82 0.24 0.26
CA ALA A 125 1.46 0.46 -1.13
C ALA A 125 2.70 0.53 -2.04
N GLY A 126 3.76 1.22 -1.62
CA GLY A 126 5.02 1.34 -2.35
C GLY A 126 5.78 0.02 -2.43
N ILE A 127 5.91 -0.72 -1.32
CA ILE A 127 6.51 -2.06 -1.30
C ILE A 127 5.74 -2.99 -2.23
N THR A 128 4.42 -2.95 -2.18
CA THR A 128 3.57 -3.76 -3.05
C THR A 128 3.82 -3.44 -4.53
N ALA A 129 3.83 -2.17 -4.91
CA ALA A 129 4.08 -1.75 -6.29
C ALA A 129 5.50 -2.11 -6.74
N LEU A 130 6.52 -1.84 -5.92
CA LEU A 130 7.92 -2.11 -6.21
C LEU A 130 8.17 -3.62 -6.43
N GLN A 131 7.72 -4.46 -5.50
CA GLN A 131 7.93 -5.91 -5.60
C GLN A 131 7.10 -6.54 -6.72
N ALA A 132 5.93 -5.96 -7.06
CA ALA A 132 5.15 -6.38 -8.23
C ALA A 132 5.92 -6.14 -9.53
N LEU A 133 6.49 -4.95 -9.68
CA LEU A 133 7.24 -4.57 -10.87
C LEU A 133 8.61 -5.25 -10.95
N ARG A 134 9.43 -5.09 -9.90
CA ARG A 134 10.83 -5.55 -9.86
C ARG A 134 10.93 -7.07 -9.71
N ASP A 135 10.33 -7.62 -8.64
CA ASP A 135 10.62 -9.01 -8.22
C ASP A 135 9.72 -10.02 -8.94
N LYS A 136 8.47 -9.68 -9.17
CA LYS A 136 7.52 -10.56 -9.86
C LYS A 136 7.44 -10.29 -11.35
N GLY A 137 7.39 -9.03 -11.72
CA GLY A 137 7.29 -8.57 -13.11
C GLY A 137 8.61 -8.65 -13.86
N ASN A 138 9.75 -8.51 -13.15
CA ASN A 138 11.08 -8.39 -13.75
C ASN A 138 11.10 -7.29 -14.83
N ILE A 139 10.55 -6.14 -14.48
CA ILE A 139 10.38 -5.00 -15.39
C ILE A 139 11.70 -4.58 -16.05
N GLN A 140 11.67 -4.28 -17.34
CA GLN A 140 12.81 -3.82 -18.11
C GLN A 140 12.49 -2.49 -18.81
N LYS A 141 13.50 -1.69 -19.05
CA LYS A 141 13.37 -0.44 -19.83
C LYS A 141 12.78 -0.71 -21.22
N GLY A 142 11.87 0.15 -21.65
CA GLY A 142 11.20 0.07 -22.94
C GLY A 142 10.04 -0.92 -23.02
N GLN A 143 9.70 -1.62 -21.94
CA GLN A 143 8.55 -2.50 -21.91
C GLN A 143 7.23 -1.74 -21.85
N LYS A 144 6.19 -2.28 -22.52
CA LYS A 144 4.80 -1.82 -22.38
C LYS A 144 4.18 -2.45 -21.12
N VAL A 145 3.75 -1.60 -20.20
CA VAL A 145 3.18 -2.01 -18.90
C VAL A 145 1.74 -1.53 -18.78
N LEU A 146 0.82 -2.44 -18.47
CA LEU A 146 -0.57 -2.13 -18.17
C LEU A 146 -0.79 -2.16 -16.65
N VAL A 147 -1.30 -1.05 -16.08
CA VAL A 147 -1.62 -0.92 -14.67
C VAL A 147 -3.13 -0.88 -14.49
N VAL A 148 -3.76 -2.02 -14.18
CA VAL A 148 -5.21 -2.10 -13.99
C VAL A 148 -5.56 -1.67 -12.56
N GLY A 149 -6.28 -0.55 -12.45
CA GLY A 149 -6.55 0.13 -11.18
C GLY A 149 -5.48 1.18 -10.84
N SER A 150 -5.10 1.99 -11.84
CA SER A 150 -4.04 3.00 -11.77
C SER A 150 -4.31 4.16 -10.80
N ALA A 151 -5.56 4.42 -10.45
CA ALA A 151 -5.96 5.55 -9.60
C ALA A 151 -6.17 5.21 -8.11
N GLY A 152 -6.15 3.92 -7.73
CA GLY A 152 -6.37 3.51 -6.33
C GLY A 152 -5.13 3.68 -5.44
N SER A 153 -5.11 3.02 -4.28
CA SER A 153 -4.04 3.18 -3.27
C SER A 153 -2.63 2.78 -3.77
N VAL A 154 -2.52 1.68 -4.52
CA VAL A 154 -1.23 1.15 -5.03
C VAL A 154 -0.94 1.65 -6.45
N GLY A 155 -1.99 1.91 -7.23
CA GLY A 155 -1.90 2.25 -8.65
C GLY A 155 -1.01 3.43 -8.97
N PRO A 156 -1.18 4.59 -8.31
CA PRO A 156 -0.35 5.76 -8.57
C PRO A 156 1.14 5.52 -8.34
N LEU A 157 1.50 4.75 -7.32
CA LEU A 157 2.90 4.39 -7.06
C LEU A 157 3.42 3.38 -8.10
N ALA A 158 2.56 2.45 -8.55
CA ALA A 158 2.94 1.51 -9.61
C ALA A 158 3.19 2.20 -10.94
N VAL A 159 2.37 3.18 -11.33
CA VAL A 159 2.58 4.00 -12.53
C VAL A 159 3.94 4.72 -12.45
N GLN A 160 4.19 5.46 -11.38
CA GLN A 160 5.42 6.24 -11.21
C GLN A 160 6.67 5.35 -11.14
N LEU A 161 6.61 4.22 -10.44
CA LEU A 161 7.71 3.26 -10.39
C LEU A 161 7.96 2.61 -11.75
N ALA A 162 6.92 2.26 -12.52
CA ALA A 162 7.10 1.73 -13.87
C ALA A 162 7.76 2.76 -14.80
N LYS A 163 7.39 4.04 -14.68
CA LYS A 163 8.07 5.14 -15.39
C LYS A 163 9.52 5.31 -14.94
N TYR A 164 9.80 5.22 -13.64
CA TYR A 164 11.17 5.24 -13.12
C TYR A 164 12.04 4.12 -13.71
N PHE A 165 11.48 2.94 -13.91
CA PHE A 165 12.15 1.83 -14.59
C PHE A 165 12.23 1.98 -16.13
N GLY A 166 11.71 3.07 -16.68
CA GLY A 166 11.80 3.39 -18.11
C GLY A 166 10.78 2.65 -18.99
N ALA A 167 9.65 2.25 -18.45
CA ALA A 167 8.57 1.61 -19.19
C ALA A 167 7.66 2.63 -19.88
N GLU A 168 6.97 2.18 -20.93
CA GLU A 168 5.77 2.81 -21.48
C GLU A 168 4.56 2.31 -20.68
N VAL A 169 3.82 3.22 -20.04
CA VAL A 169 2.80 2.88 -19.07
C VAL A 169 1.41 3.26 -19.55
N THR A 170 0.52 2.26 -19.63
CA THR A 170 -0.92 2.45 -19.82
C THR A 170 -1.64 2.24 -18.49
N GLY A 171 -2.35 3.26 -18.01
CA GLY A 171 -3.19 3.18 -16.82
C GLY A 171 -4.64 2.84 -17.18
N VAL A 172 -5.26 1.92 -16.43
CA VAL A 172 -6.70 1.64 -16.54
C VAL A 172 -7.41 2.18 -15.33
N CYS A 173 -8.33 3.11 -15.53
CA CYS A 173 -9.12 3.74 -14.47
C CYS A 173 -10.51 4.18 -14.97
N SER A 174 -11.33 4.76 -14.09
CA SER A 174 -12.56 5.44 -14.49
C SER A 174 -12.28 6.81 -15.12
N PRO A 175 -13.21 7.36 -15.93
CA PRO A 175 -13.00 8.65 -16.64
C PRO A 175 -12.57 9.80 -15.73
N GLN A 176 -13.15 9.87 -14.54
CA GLN A 176 -12.84 10.92 -13.55
C GLN A 176 -11.41 10.91 -13.03
N ASN A 177 -10.69 9.80 -13.21
CA ASN A 177 -9.32 9.60 -12.74
C ASN A 177 -8.28 9.64 -13.87
N ALA A 178 -8.72 9.90 -15.12
CA ALA A 178 -7.84 9.87 -16.27
C ALA A 178 -6.77 10.97 -16.19
N GLU A 179 -7.17 12.20 -15.87
CA GLU A 179 -6.27 13.33 -15.73
C GLU A 179 -5.23 13.08 -14.62
N GLN A 180 -5.66 12.60 -13.45
CA GLN A 180 -4.75 12.21 -12.39
C GLN A 180 -3.74 11.15 -12.84
N THR A 181 -4.21 10.11 -13.56
CA THR A 181 -3.35 9.02 -14.02
C THR A 181 -2.31 9.52 -15.03
N LEU A 182 -2.67 10.42 -15.92
CA LEU A 182 -1.71 11.08 -16.84
C LEU A 182 -0.73 11.97 -16.06
N SER A 183 -1.22 12.78 -15.12
CA SER A 183 -0.38 13.74 -14.37
C SER A 183 0.72 13.08 -13.53
N ILE A 184 0.52 11.83 -13.11
CA ILE A 184 1.53 11.03 -12.39
C ILE A 184 2.45 10.24 -13.31
N GLY A 185 2.34 10.45 -14.64
CA GLY A 185 3.31 9.98 -15.62
C GLY A 185 2.88 8.78 -16.48
N ALA A 186 1.61 8.36 -16.47
CA ALA A 186 1.14 7.40 -17.45
C ALA A 186 1.23 8.01 -18.86
N ASP A 187 1.68 7.21 -19.84
CA ASP A 187 1.74 7.65 -21.25
C ASP A 187 0.35 7.57 -21.89
N HIS A 188 -0.44 6.58 -21.49
CA HIS A 188 -1.80 6.34 -21.98
C HIS A 188 -2.75 6.01 -20.86
N VAL A 189 -4.03 6.32 -21.06
CA VAL A 189 -5.11 5.96 -20.16
C VAL A 189 -6.24 5.28 -20.93
N ILE A 190 -6.74 4.19 -20.40
CA ILE A 190 -7.90 3.49 -20.90
C ILE A 190 -9.04 3.62 -19.89
N ASP A 191 -10.17 4.11 -20.36
CA ASP A 191 -11.43 4.14 -19.64
C ASP A 191 -12.12 2.78 -19.73
N TYR A 192 -12.07 2.00 -18.66
CA TYR A 192 -12.65 0.65 -18.61
C TYR A 192 -14.18 0.61 -18.80
N THR A 193 -14.84 1.77 -18.75
CA THR A 193 -16.30 1.84 -18.98
C THR A 193 -16.66 1.92 -20.47
N LYS A 194 -15.67 2.22 -21.33
CA LYS A 194 -15.86 2.41 -22.77
C LYS A 194 -15.07 1.42 -23.62
N GLU A 195 -13.93 0.94 -23.12
CA GLU A 195 -13.00 0.15 -23.89
C GLU A 195 -12.65 -1.16 -23.20
N ASP A 196 -12.57 -2.25 -23.96
CA ASP A 196 -12.00 -3.51 -23.45
C ASP A 196 -10.47 -3.45 -23.55
N PHE A 197 -9.84 -3.03 -22.46
CA PHE A 197 -8.38 -2.90 -22.35
C PHE A 197 -7.63 -4.26 -22.42
N LEU A 198 -8.36 -5.36 -22.45
CA LEU A 198 -7.80 -6.72 -22.55
C LEU A 198 -7.74 -7.22 -24.00
N ASP A 199 -8.39 -6.54 -24.92
CA ASP A 199 -8.33 -6.85 -26.36
C ASP A 199 -7.35 -5.90 -27.05
N THR A 200 -6.08 -6.29 -27.09
CA THR A 200 -5.00 -5.50 -27.69
C THR A 200 -4.25 -6.31 -28.75
N SER A 201 -3.98 -5.70 -29.90
CA SER A 201 -3.29 -6.35 -31.02
C SER A 201 -1.81 -6.63 -30.73
N GLU A 202 -1.13 -5.79 -29.94
CA GLU A 202 0.32 -5.89 -29.70
C GLU A 202 0.67 -6.60 -28.38
N GLY A 203 -0.23 -6.55 -27.41
CA GLY A 203 -0.06 -7.11 -26.07
C GLY A 203 0.92 -6.33 -25.19
N TYR A 204 0.84 -6.57 -23.88
CA TYR A 204 1.70 -5.96 -22.86
C TYR A 204 2.79 -6.93 -22.39
N HIS A 205 3.98 -6.40 -22.16
CA HIS A 205 5.09 -7.17 -21.58
C HIS A 205 4.84 -7.47 -20.09
N LEU A 206 4.18 -6.53 -19.40
CA LEU A 206 3.82 -6.68 -17.99
C LEU A 206 2.41 -6.11 -17.74
N VAL A 207 1.59 -6.89 -17.05
CA VAL A 207 0.25 -6.47 -16.61
C VAL A 207 0.15 -6.58 -15.09
N LEU A 208 -0.14 -5.47 -14.42
CA LEU A 208 -0.41 -5.45 -12.99
C LEU A 208 -1.91 -5.40 -12.73
N GLY A 209 -2.46 -6.46 -12.15
CA GLY A 209 -3.84 -6.51 -11.69
C GLY A 209 -3.95 -6.02 -10.24
N ILE A 210 -4.09 -4.71 -10.04
CA ILE A 210 -4.16 -4.10 -8.70
C ILE A 210 -5.59 -4.12 -8.17
N ASN A 211 -6.53 -3.69 -9.01
CA ASN A 211 -7.95 -3.74 -8.71
C ASN A 211 -8.69 -4.06 -10.01
N GLY A 212 -9.31 -5.20 -10.06
CA GLY A 212 -10.05 -5.64 -11.24
C GLY A 212 -10.50 -7.09 -11.05
N ASN A 213 -11.74 -7.36 -11.42
CA ASN A 213 -12.33 -8.69 -11.27
C ASN A 213 -12.57 -9.34 -12.64
N TYR A 214 -11.57 -9.20 -13.53
CA TYR A 214 -11.63 -9.77 -14.86
C TYR A 214 -11.16 -11.24 -14.87
N PRO A 215 -11.64 -12.05 -15.81
CA PRO A 215 -11.19 -13.43 -15.96
C PRO A 215 -9.67 -13.51 -16.18
N LEU A 216 -9.00 -14.47 -15.52
CA LEU A 216 -7.55 -14.64 -15.68
C LEU A 216 -7.14 -14.95 -17.12
N VAL A 217 -8.01 -15.60 -17.88
CA VAL A 217 -7.79 -15.88 -19.31
C VAL A 217 -7.74 -14.59 -20.13
N SER A 218 -8.57 -13.59 -19.78
CA SER A 218 -8.57 -12.28 -20.44
C SER A 218 -7.25 -11.54 -20.19
N TYR A 219 -6.78 -11.51 -18.93
CA TYR A 219 -5.44 -10.97 -18.63
C TYR A 219 -4.33 -11.69 -19.38
N ARG A 220 -4.44 -13.03 -19.53
CA ARG A 220 -3.45 -13.79 -20.30
C ARG A 220 -3.48 -13.45 -21.79
N ARG A 221 -4.65 -13.14 -22.36
CA ARG A 221 -4.77 -12.70 -23.77
C ARG A 221 -4.08 -11.36 -24.01
N SER A 222 -4.22 -10.39 -23.11
CA SER A 222 -3.59 -9.07 -23.24
C SER A 222 -2.05 -9.07 -23.12
N LEU A 223 -1.43 -10.22 -22.76
CA LEU A 223 0.03 -10.32 -22.68
C LEU A 223 0.65 -10.55 -24.05
N ALA A 224 1.75 -9.86 -24.31
CA ALA A 224 2.68 -10.19 -25.40
C ALA A 224 3.30 -11.59 -25.24
N PRO A 225 3.89 -12.18 -26.28
CA PRO A 225 4.73 -13.37 -26.11
C PRO A 225 5.84 -13.13 -25.09
N GLY A 226 5.99 -14.03 -24.11
CA GLY A 226 6.93 -13.84 -22.99
C GLY A 226 6.46 -12.92 -21.87
N GLY A 227 5.29 -12.29 -22.01
CA GLY A 227 4.75 -11.34 -21.03
C GLY A 227 4.36 -11.99 -19.71
N THR A 228 4.31 -11.15 -18.67
CA THR A 228 3.98 -11.54 -17.30
C THR A 228 2.76 -10.77 -16.78
N TYR A 229 1.79 -11.46 -16.23
CA TYR A 229 0.75 -10.90 -15.38
C TYR A 229 1.13 -11.07 -13.92
N VAL A 230 0.98 -10.01 -13.14
CA VAL A 230 1.16 -10.04 -11.68
C VAL A 230 -0.15 -9.61 -11.02
N MET A 231 -0.76 -10.54 -10.31
CA MET A 231 -1.87 -10.23 -9.44
C MET A 231 -1.37 -9.58 -8.17
N VAL A 232 -1.74 -8.33 -7.95
CA VAL A 232 -1.34 -7.51 -6.81
C VAL A 232 -2.42 -7.43 -5.75
N GLY A 233 -3.67 -7.32 -6.18
CA GLY A 233 -4.84 -7.21 -5.33
C GLY A 233 -6.10 -7.74 -6.03
N GLY A 234 -7.26 -7.50 -5.43
CA GLY A 234 -8.54 -7.97 -5.96
C GLY A 234 -9.41 -8.62 -4.90
N GLY A 235 -10.55 -9.17 -5.28
CA GLY A 235 -11.43 -9.93 -4.39
C GLY A 235 -10.82 -11.28 -3.97
N LEU A 236 -11.25 -11.83 -2.83
CA LEU A 236 -10.77 -13.13 -2.32
C LEU A 236 -10.93 -14.26 -3.36
N SER A 237 -12.04 -14.27 -4.10
CA SER A 237 -12.28 -15.23 -5.18
C SER A 237 -11.21 -15.14 -6.27
N GLN A 238 -10.81 -13.91 -6.66
CA GLN A 238 -9.78 -13.69 -7.67
C GLN A 238 -8.41 -14.17 -7.18
N ILE A 239 -8.08 -13.89 -5.91
CA ILE A 239 -6.85 -14.38 -5.27
C ILE A 239 -6.81 -15.90 -5.29
N PHE A 240 -7.89 -16.56 -4.87
CA PHE A 240 -7.98 -18.01 -4.87
C PHE A 240 -7.84 -18.59 -6.29
N LYS A 241 -8.55 -18.05 -7.28
CA LYS A 241 -8.43 -18.48 -8.68
C LYS A 241 -7.01 -18.33 -9.21
N SER A 242 -6.33 -17.21 -8.87
CA SER A 242 -4.96 -16.99 -9.31
C SER A 242 -3.96 -17.97 -8.68
N LEU A 243 -4.14 -18.34 -7.41
CA LEU A 243 -3.30 -19.33 -6.74
C LEU A 243 -3.50 -20.74 -7.30
N VAL A 244 -4.74 -21.12 -7.60
CA VAL A 244 -5.08 -22.46 -8.11
C VAL A 244 -4.73 -22.60 -9.60
N PHE A 245 -5.20 -21.68 -10.43
CA PHE A 245 -5.10 -21.79 -11.89
C PHE A 245 -3.89 -21.06 -12.49
N GLY A 246 -3.20 -20.20 -11.73
CA GLY A 246 -2.07 -19.42 -12.21
C GLY A 246 -0.95 -20.30 -12.78
N ARG A 247 -0.67 -21.45 -12.17
CA ARG A 247 0.35 -22.40 -12.66
C ARG A 247 -0.04 -22.99 -14.01
N VAL A 248 -1.29 -23.42 -14.18
CA VAL A 248 -1.81 -24.00 -15.45
C VAL A 248 -1.81 -22.93 -16.54
N LEU A 249 -2.27 -21.71 -16.22
CA LEU A 249 -2.29 -20.58 -17.15
C LEU A 249 -0.90 -20.05 -17.48
N SER A 250 0.13 -20.47 -16.75
CA SER A 250 1.55 -20.17 -17.02
C SER A 250 2.22 -21.16 -17.96
N LEU A 251 1.50 -22.17 -18.46
CA LEU A 251 2.05 -23.06 -19.46
C LEU A 251 2.32 -22.31 -20.76
N GLY A 252 3.51 -22.51 -21.33
CA GLY A 252 4.01 -21.78 -22.49
C GLY A 252 4.82 -20.53 -22.10
N SER A 253 4.87 -19.52 -23.00
CA SER A 253 5.72 -18.34 -22.84
C SER A 253 5.17 -17.31 -21.86
N LYS A 254 3.85 -17.20 -21.74
CA LYS A 254 3.18 -16.20 -20.88
C LYS A 254 3.14 -16.66 -19.41
N LYS A 255 3.40 -15.77 -18.46
CA LYS A 255 3.47 -16.11 -17.03
C LYS A 255 2.35 -15.41 -16.23
N MET A 256 1.70 -16.18 -15.34
CA MET A 256 0.65 -15.67 -14.44
C MET A 256 1.14 -15.84 -13.00
N LYS A 257 1.49 -14.74 -12.35
CA LYS A 257 2.09 -14.73 -11.00
C LYS A 257 1.17 -14.03 -10.00
N THR A 258 1.28 -14.40 -8.73
CA THR A 258 0.61 -13.73 -7.61
C THR A 258 1.66 -13.14 -6.69
N LEU A 259 1.46 -11.90 -6.28
CA LEU A 259 2.31 -11.23 -5.30
C LEU A 259 1.81 -11.53 -3.88
N ALA A 260 2.73 -11.92 -3.01
CA ALA A 260 2.63 -11.78 -1.58
C ALA A 260 3.76 -10.81 -1.17
N ALA A 261 3.41 -9.56 -0.97
CA ALA A 261 4.39 -8.54 -0.61
C ALA A 261 5.00 -8.85 0.76
N LYS A 262 6.32 -8.61 0.88
CA LYS A 262 7.08 -8.84 2.12
C LYS A 262 7.71 -7.51 2.54
N PRO A 263 7.20 -6.86 3.58
CA PRO A 263 7.80 -5.65 4.11
C PRO A 263 9.26 -5.89 4.47
N ASN A 264 10.13 -4.96 4.07
CA ASN A 264 11.53 -4.97 4.47
C ASN A 264 12.10 -3.55 4.41
N ARG A 265 13.09 -3.30 5.24
CA ARG A 265 13.72 -2.00 5.42
C ARG A 265 14.38 -1.48 4.14
N LYS A 266 15.09 -2.34 3.38
CA LYS A 266 15.78 -1.92 2.15
C LYS A 266 14.83 -1.34 1.09
N ASP A 267 13.67 -1.96 0.93
CA ASP A 267 12.64 -1.45 0.01
C ASP A 267 12.05 -0.13 0.52
N LEU A 268 11.84 0.02 1.84
CA LEU A 268 11.39 1.29 2.44
C LEU A 268 12.42 2.41 2.22
N GLU A 269 13.70 2.16 2.47
CA GLU A 269 14.78 3.11 2.25
C GLU A 269 14.89 3.51 0.77
N PHE A 270 14.79 2.55 -0.13
CA PHE A 270 14.76 2.82 -1.58
C PHE A 270 13.59 3.72 -1.97
N LEU A 271 12.37 3.37 -1.53
CA LEU A 271 11.17 4.16 -1.80
C LEU A 271 11.24 5.56 -1.17
N GLY A 272 11.77 5.65 0.05
CA GLY A 272 12.04 6.93 0.72
C GLY A 272 12.97 7.81 -0.10
N SER A 273 14.04 7.25 -0.66
CA SER A 273 14.97 8.00 -1.53
C SER A 273 14.31 8.51 -2.82
N LEU A 274 13.37 7.76 -3.39
CA LEU A 274 12.62 8.22 -4.56
C LEU A 274 11.61 9.33 -4.21
N LEU A 275 11.02 9.25 -3.03
CA LEU A 275 10.14 10.29 -2.49
C LEU A 275 10.90 11.60 -2.25
N GLU A 276 12.08 11.53 -1.61
CA GLU A 276 12.97 12.66 -1.37
C GLU A 276 13.39 13.37 -2.67
N ARG A 277 13.66 12.60 -3.70
CA ARG A 277 14.04 13.10 -5.04
C ARG A 277 12.84 13.61 -5.86
N GLY A 278 11.62 13.57 -5.31
CA GLY A 278 10.40 13.97 -6.02
C GLY A 278 10.04 13.07 -7.22
N ILE A 279 10.64 11.87 -7.31
CA ILE A 279 10.30 10.87 -8.33
C ILE A 279 8.98 10.21 -7.99
N LEU A 280 8.77 9.89 -6.71
CA LEU A 280 7.47 9.49 -6.21
C LEU A 280 6.73 10.70 -5.63
N LYS A 281 5.52 10.91 -6.08
CA LYS A 281 4.60 11.94 -5.61
C LYS A 281 3.34 11.26 -5.09
N PRO A 282 3.14 11.19 -3.77
CA PRO A 282 1.97 10.54 -3.21
C PRO A 282 0.69 11.25 -3.61
N VAL A 283 -0.32 10.46 -3.97
CA VAL A 283 -1.68 10.97 -4.19
C VAL A 283 -2.48 10.73 -2.92
N ILE A 284 -2.83 11.82 -2.22
CA ILE A 284 -3.68 11.78 -1.03
C ILE A 284 -5.08 12.21 -1.43
N ASP A 285 -6.04 11.31 -1.26
CA ASP A 285 -7.45 11.55 -1.56
C ASP A 285 -8.14 12.34 -0.44
N ARG A 286 -8.05 11.82 0.80
CA ARG A 286 -8.73 12.42 1.96
C ARG A 286 -7.89 12.35 3.22
N ARG A 287 -8.17 13.32 4.11
CA ARG A 287 -7.61 13.41 5.45
C ARG A 287 -8.71 13.36 6.49
N TYR A 288 -8.48 12.62 7.55
CA TYR A 288 -9.38 12.46 8.68
C TYR A 288 -8.60 12.58 9.99
N THR A 289 -9.28 12.96 11.05
CA THR A 289 -8.72 12.91 12.41
C THR A 289 -8.74 11.47 12.93
N LEU A 290 -7.99 11.17 14.01
CA LEU A 290 -8.02 9.86 14.66
C LEU A 290 -9.43 9.48 15.12
N ALA A 291 -10.20 10.43 15.63
CA ALA A 291 -11.58 10.21 16.04
C ALA A 291 -12.51 9.78 14.89
N ALA A 292 -12.21 10.22 13.66
CA ALA A 292 -12.97 9.89 12.46
C ALA A 292 -12.47 8.62 11.73
N ALA A 293 -11.56 7.84 12.33
CA ALA A 293 -10.97 6.65 11.68
C ALA A 293 -12.01 5.60 11.25
N ALA A 294 -13.12 5.47 11.98
CA ALA A 294 -14.22 4.57 11.61
C ALA A 294 -14.88 4.99 10.30
N GLU A 295 -15.14 6.30 10.14
CA GLU A 295 -15.67 6.88 8.91
C GLU A 295 -14.70 6.70 7.74
N ALA A 296 -13.42 6.98 7.98
CA ALA A 296 -12.36 6.83 6.99
C ALA A 296 -12.23 5.39 6.47
N LEU A 297 -12.30 4.38 7.35
CA LEU A 297 -12.32 2.97 6.97
C LEU A 297 -13.60 2.60 6.21
N GLY A 298 -14.75 3.16 6.61
CA GLY A 298 -16.01 3.02 5.88
C GLY A 298 -15.94 3.61 4.47
N TYR A 299 -15.33 4.78 4.33
CA TYR A 299 -15.07 5.40 3.02
C TYR A 299 -14.17 4.51 2.14
N LEU A 300 -13.04 4.06 2.69
CA LEU A 300 -12.12 3.17 1.97
C LEU A 300 -12.80 1.87 1.52
N GLY A 301 -13.70 1.35 2.36
CA GLY A 301 -14.46 0.14 2.09
C GLY A 301 -15.45 0.22 0.93
N LYS A 302 -15.83 1.43 0.49
CA LYS A 302 -16.65 1.65 -0.71
C LYS A 302 -15.86 1.40 -2.01
N GLY A 303 -14.52 1.38 -1.94
CA GLY A 303 -13.65 1.06 -3.08
C GLY A 303 -13.49 2.18 -4.11
N HIS A 304 -13.87 3.40 -3.80
CA HIS A 304 -13.81 4.55 -4.70
C HIS A 304 -12.73 5.58 -4.36
N ALA A 305 -11.86 5.26 -3.41
CA ALA A 305 -10.74 6.15 -3.05
C ALA A 305 -9.77 6.32 -4.24
N THR A 306 -9.44 7.58 -4.54
CA THR A 306 -8.58 8.01 -5.65
C THR A 306 -7.17 8.38 -5.17
N GLY A 307 -6.56 7.48 -4.41
CA GLY A 307 -5.29 7.68 -3.73
C GLY A 307 -5.30 7.10 -2.33
N LYS A 308 -4.51 7.70 -1.44
CA LYS A 308 -4.37 7.26 -0.04
C LYS A 308 -5.29 8.05 0.87
N VAL A 309 -5.85 7.37 1.86
CA VAL A 309 -6.67 7.96 2.93
C VAL A 309 -5.81 8.07 4.17
N ILE A 310 -5.63 9.28 4.66
CA ILE A 310 -4.73 9.61 5.78
C ILE A 310 -5.53 9.88 7.05
N ILE A 311 -5.03 9.38 8.16
CA ILE A 311 -5.45 9.73 9.51
C ILE A 311 -4.36 10.59 10.15
N GLN A 312 -4.69 11.81 10.50
CA GLN A 312 -3.86 12.72 11.29
C GLN A 312 -4.03 12.36 12.77
N VAL A 313 -2.93 12.04 13.45
CA VAL A 313 -2.94 11.61 14.85
C VAL A 313 -2.44 12.74 15.76
N HIS A 314 -1.21 13.21 15.54
CA HIS A 314 -0.66 14.38 16.22
C HIS A 314 -0.26 15.43 15.18
N SER A 315 -0.41 16.70 15.55
CA SER A 315 0.22 17.79 14.78
C SER A 315 1.75 17.64 14.83
N ALA A 316 2.39 17.90 13.72
CA ALA A 316 3.84 17.94 13.63
C ALA A 316 4.44 19.10 14.46
#